data_dc4759cf8766ea24c0a5322f9e57b67e
#
_entry.id   dc4759cf8766ea24c0a5322f9e57b67e
#
_cell.length_a   1.000
_cell.length_b   1.000
_cell.length_c   1.000
_cell.angle_alpha   90.00
_cell.angle_beta   90.00
_cell.angle_gamma   90.00
#
_symmetry.space_group_name_H-M   'P 1'
#
loop_
_entity.id
_entity.type
_entity.pdbx_description
1 polymer ?
#
loop_
_entity_poly.entity_id
_entity_poly.type
_entity_poly.pdbx_seq_one_letter_code
_entity_poly.pdbx_strand_id
1 'polypeptide(L)'
;MSELIEGLVIKAQSGYFTVHTEGGDYVCRLRGRLKEDWKKTDLVAVGDRVLFSEVDGGGMIEGMIEEVAERERALARLAPSAGRGSRHWTRRGYLSEREQIIIANPDHVIFVFALADPDPNLRMLDR
;
A
#
# COMPACT_ATOMS: atom_id res chain seq x y z
N MET A 1 -11.95 -3.55 -25.76
CA MET A 1 -10.78 -3.20 -24.92
C MET A 1 -11.18 -2.08 -24.00
N SER A 2 -11.16 -2.31 -22.72
CA SER A 2 -11.37 -1.23 -21.75
C SER A 2 -10.13 -0.33 -21.77
N GLU A 3 -10.34 0.95 -21.94
CA GLU A 3 -9.30 1.96 -21.84
C GLU A 3 -8.77 1.99 -20.40
N LEU A 4 -7.45 1.96 -20.26
CA LEU A 4 -6.80 2.06 -18.94
C LEU A 4 -6.69 3.53 -18.56
N ILE A 5 -7.12 3.84 -17.35
CA ILE A 5 -7.09 5.19 -16.79
C ILE A 5 -5.96 5.24 -15.75
N GLU A 6 -5.12 6.25 -15.84
CA GLU A 6 -4.10 6.52 -14.84
C GLU A 6 -4.67 7.32 -13.68
N GLY A 7 -4.31 6.94 -12.46
CA GLY A 7 -4.73 7.67 -11.27
C GLY A 7 -3.79 7.48 -10.09
N LEU A 8 -3.99 8.27 -9.06
CA LEU A 8 -3.23 8.27 -7.82
C LEU A 8 -4.06 7.67 -6.70
N VAL A 9 -3.52 6.69 -5.99
CA VAL A 9 -4.16 6.12 -4.81
C VAL A 9 -4.11 7.11 -3.66
N ILE A 10 -5.27 7.58 -3.21
CA ILE A 10 -5.40 8.55 -2.11
C ILE A 10 -5.96 7.93 -0.83
N LYS A 11 -6.55 6.74 -0.91
CA LYS A 11 -7.07 6.01 0.23
C LYS A 11 -6.97 4.51 -0.01
N ALA A 12 -6.58 3.77 1.02
CA ALA A 12 -6.55 2.32 1.03
C ALA A 12 -7.22 1.79 2.29
N GLN A 13 -8.29 1.02 2.15
CA GLN A 13 -9.04 0.50 3.29
C GLN A 13 -9.71 -0.83 2.94
N SER A 14 -9.40 -1.87 3.70
CA SER A 14 -10.06 -3.18 3.59
C SER A 14 -10.09 -3.78 2.19
N GLY A 15 -9.01 -3.59 1.41
CA GLY A 15 -8.91 -4.08 0.04
C GLY A 15 -9.62 -3.23 -1.01
N TYR A 16 -10.15 -2.07 -0.62
CA TYR A 16 -10.69 -1.04 -1.50
C TYR A 16 -9.72 0.12 -1.58
N PHE A 17 -9.54 0.66 -2.78
CA PHE A 17 -8.63 1.76 -3.05
C PHE A 17 -9.40 2.90 -3.71
N THR A 18 -9.30 4.09 -3.15
CA THR A 18 -9.80 5.29 -3.82
C THR A 18 -8.69 5.85 -4.69
N VAL A 19 -8.96 5.90 -5.98
CA VAL A 19 -8.03 6.39 -7.00
C VAL A 19 -8.51 7.73 -7.51
N HIS A 20 -7.68 8.74 -7.35
CA HIS A 20 -7.94 10.10 -7.85
C HIS A 20 -7.46 10.25 -9.28
N THR A 21 -8.32 10.82 -10.14
CA THR A 21 -8.04 11.15 -11.53
C THR A 21 -8.50 12.55 -11.84
N GLU A 22 -8.15 13.08 -13.01
CA GLU A 22 -8.68 14.37 -13.49
C GLU A 22 -10.21 14.38 -13.64
N GLY A 23 -10.80 13.20 -13.90
CA GLY A 23 -12.25 13.03 -14.05
C GLY A 23 -13.00 12.81 -12.74
N GLY A 24 -12.31 12.67 -11.62
CA GLY A 24 -12.89 12.40 -10.30
C GLY A 24 -12.25 11.22 -9.58
N ASP A 25 -12.86 10.80 -8.49
CA ASP A 25 -12.39 9.71 -7.65
C ASP A 25 -13.17 8.42 -7.95
N TYR A 26 -12.45 7.32 -8.06
CA TYR A 26 -12.99 6.00 -8.34
C TYR A 26 -12.68 5.03 -7.20
N VAL A 27 -13.66 4.24 -6.79
CA VAL A 27 -13.45 3.15 -5.85
C VAL A 27 -13.05 1.91 -6.62
N CYS A 28 -11.81 1.46 -6.42
CA CYS A 28 -11.20 0.37 -7.17
C CYS A 28 -10.87 -0.83 -6.27
N ARG A 29 -10.77 -2.01 -6.89
CA ARG A 29 -10.19 -3.22 -6.30
C ARG A 29 -9.02 -3.71 -7.14
N LEU A 30 -8.20 -4.57 -6.53
CA LEU A 30 -7.13 -5.25 -7.26
C LEU A 30 -7.66 -6.40 -8.10
N ARG A 31 -7.16 -6.54 -9.32
CA ARG A 31 -7.40 -7.74 -10.11
C ARG A 31 -6.73 -8.98 -9.48
N GLY A 32 -7.35 -10.15 -9.63
CA GLY A 32 -6.94 -11.39 -8.97
C GLY A 32 -5.49 -11.81 -9.21
N ARG A 33 -4.92 -11.54 -10.40
CA ARG A 33 -3.51 -11.82 -10.72
C ARG A 33 -2.54 -11.06 -9.83
N LEU A 34 -2.85 -9.81 -9.52
CA LEU A 34 -2.03 -8.98 -8.65
C LEU A 34 -2.06 -9.44 -7.19
N LYS A 35 -3.11 -10.14 -6.77
CA LYS A 35 -3.22 -10.70 -5.42
C LYS A 35 -2.26 -11.85 -5.14
N GLU A 36 -1.83 -12.57 -6.16
CA GLU A 36 -0.89 -13.68 -5.99
C GLU A 36 0.53 -13.21 -5.66
N ASP A 37 0.95 -12.06 -6.19
CA ASP A 37 2.22 -11.43 -5.89
C ASP A 37 2.23 -10.72 -4.53
N TRP A 38 1.06 -10.48 -3.95
CA TRP A 38 0.88 -9.75 -2.70
C TRP A 38 1.50 -10.43 -1.46
N LYS A 39 1.86 -11.68 -1.54
CA LYS A 39 2.45 -12.40 -0.39
C LYS A 39 3.84 -11.89 0.01
N LYS A 40 4.45 -10.98 -0.74
CA LYS A 40 5.83 -10.51 -0.51
C LYS A 40 5.96 -9.04 -0.14
N THR A 41 5.07 -8.18 -0.61
CA THR A 41 5.09 -6.73 -0.32
C THR A 41 3.67 -6.17 -0.42
N ASP A 42 3.38 -5.09 0.30
CA ASP A 42 2.13 -4.34 0.09
C ASP A 42 2.07 -3.83 -1.36
N LEU A 43 1.25 -4.49 -2.16
CA LEU A 43 1.23 -4.26 -3.60
C LEU A 43 0.77 -2.86 -3.96
N VAL A 44 -0.19 -2.32 -3.23
CA VAL A 44 -0.74 -0.97 -3.42
C VAL A 44 -0.79 -0.24 -2.09
N ALA A 45 -0.24 0.94 -2.06
CA ALA A 45 -0.28 1.84 -0.93
C ALA A 45 -0.76 3.23 -1.35
N VAL A 46 -1.16 4.04 -0.39
CA VAL A 46 -1.46 5.46 -0.63
C VAL A 46 -0.23 6.14 -1.23
N GLY A 47 -0.42 6.90 -2.31
CA GLY A 47 0.64 7.55 -3.07
C GLY A 47 1.14 6.76 -4.29
N ASP A 48 0.70 5.52 -4.47
CA ASP A 48 0.99 4.76 -5.69
C ASP A 48 0.24 5.33 -6.90
N ARG A 49 0.90 5.31 -8.04
CA ARG A 49 0.25 5.52 -9.34
C ARG A 49 -0.19 4.18 -9.89
N VAL A 50 -1.42 4.12 -10.35
CA VAL A 50 -2.03 2.89 -10.85
C VAL A 50 -2.71 3.11 -12.20
N LEU A 51 -2.78 2.03 -12.97
CA LEU A 51 -3.63 1.94 -14.15
C LEU A 51 -4.81 1.04 -13.81
N PHE A 52 -6.01 1.52 -14.03
CA PHE A 52 -7.23 0.79 -13.77
C PHE A 52 -8.20 0.85 -14.95
N SER A 53 -9.04 -0.15 -15.06
CA SER A 53 -10.17 -0.20 -16.01
C SER A 53 -11.46 0.12 -15.28
N GLU A 54 -12.36 0.87 -15.92
CA GLU A 54 -13.71 1.08 -15.40
C GLU A 54 -14.51 -0.22 -15.41
N VAL A 55 -15.33 -0.39 -14.38
CA VAL A 55 -16.24 -1.52 -14.24
C VAL A 55 -17.67 -1.00 -14.29
N ASP A 56 -18.36 -1.26 -15.38
CA ASP A 56 -19.79 -1.01 -15.52
C ASP A 56 -20.61 -2.05 -14.75
N GLY A 57 -21.22 -1.66 -13.66
CA GLY A 57 -21.99 -2.62 -12.88
C GLY A 57 -22.98 -2.00 -11.89
N GLY A 58 -23.03 -0.67 -11.78
CA GLY A 58 -23.93 0.03 -10.85
C GLY A 58 -23.69 -0.32 -9.37
N GLY A 59 -22.53 -0.90 -9.06
CA GLY A 59 -22.15 -1.28 -7.72
C GLY A 59 -21.20 -0.28 -7.05
N MET A 60 -20.78 -0.61 -5.83
CA MET A 60 -19.86 0.20 -5.05
C MET A 60 -18.42 0.23 -5.65
N ILE A 61 -18.11 -0.70 -6.55
CA ILE A 61 -16.80 -0.82 -7.21
C ILE A 61 -16.92 -0.21 -8.60
N GLU A 62 -16.13 0.82 -8.85
CA GLU A 62 -16.15 1.59 -10.10
C GLU A 62 -14.96 1.26 -11.01
N GLY A 63 -13.91 0.63 -10.47
CA GLY A 63 -12.73 0.28 -11.22
C GLY A 63 -11.99 -0.95 -10.72
N MET A 64 -11.16 -1.50 -11.60
CA MET A 64 -10.30 -2.64 -11.32
C MET A 64 -8.84 -2.25 -11.61
N ILE A 65 -7.99 -2.25 -10.59
CA ILE A 65 -6.56 -1.96 -10.75
C ILE A 65 -5.90 -3.10 -11.51
N GLU A 66 -5.33 -2.77 -12.65
CA GLU A 66 -4.66 -3.70 -13.57
C GLU A 66 -3.15 -3.69 -13.39
N GLU A 67 -2.58 -2.53 -13.09
CA GLU A 67 -1.15 -2.34 -12.98
C GLU A 67 -0.81 -1.26 -11.94
N VAL A 68 0.31 -1.45 -11.26
CA VAL A 68 0.88 -0.49 -10.30
C VAL A 68 2.22 -0.03 -10.82
N ALA A 69 2.39 1.28 -10.96
CA ALA A 69 3.64 1.86 -11.41
C ALA A 69 4.77 1.65 -10.39
N GLU A 70 6.00 1.59 -10.86
CA GLU A 70 7.17 1.50 -10.00
C GLU A 70 7.26 2.71 -9.07
N ARG A 71 7.56 2.44 -7.79
CA ARG A 71 7.75 3.50 -6.78
C ARG A 71 9.12 4.11 -6.92
N GLU A 72 9.19 5.43 -6.92
CA GLU A 72 10.45 6.15 -6.82
C GLU A 72 10.97 6.16 -5.38
N ARG A 73 10.06 6.28 -4.41
CA ARG A 73 10.34 6.37 -2.98
C ARG A 73 9.23 5.67 -2.19
N ALA A 74 9.55 5.23 -0.99
CA ALA A 74 8.53 4.73 -0.07
C ALA A 74 8.96 4.95 1.39
N LEU A 75 8.01 5.24 2.25
CA LEU A 75 8.17 5.15 3.68
C LEU A 75 7.60 3.81 4.13
N ALA A 76 8.47 2.95 4.64
CA ALA A 76 8.11 1.62 5.10
C ALA A 76 8.44 1.44 6.58
N ARG A 77 7.75 0.50 7.21
CA ARG A 77 8.12 0.01 8.54
C ARG A 77 8.22 -1.52 8.50
N LEU A 78 9.00 -2.08 9.39
CA LEU A 78 8.95 -3.51 9.63
C LEU A 78 7.60 -3.85 10.25
N ALA A 79 6.88 -4.78 9.64
CA ALA A 79 5.65 -5.29 10.24
C ALA A 79 6.00 -5.91 11.59
N PRO A 80 5.22 -5.63 12.67
CA PRO A 80 5.44 -6.30 13.93
C PRO A 80 5.39 -7.80 13.70
N SER A 81 6.45 -8.51 14.08
CA SER A 81 6.46 -9.97 14.06
C SER A 81 5.24 -10.44 14.84
N ALA A 82 4.35 -11.16 14.19
CA ALA A 82 3.19 -11.76 14.83
C ALA A 82 3.67 -12.48 16.09
N GLY A 83 3.12 -12.05 17.25
CA GLY A 83 3.61 -12.43 18.56
C GLY A 83 3.76 -13.94 18.68
N ARG A 84 4.61 -14.35 19.60
CA ARG A 84 5.07 -15.67 20.10
C ARG A 84 4.22 -16.93 19.85
N GLY A 85 3.41 -17.02 18.81
CA GLY A 85 2.56 -18.17 18.51
C GLY A 85 2.58 -18.69 17.08
N SER A 86 3.06 -17.91 16.15
CA SER A 86 3.09 -18.32 14.74
C SER A 86 4.46 -18.84 14.34
N ARG A 87 4.76 -20.10 14.73
CA ARG A 87 5.85 -20.87 14.15
C ARG A 87 5.46 -21.30 12.74
N HIS A 88 5.35 -20.36 11.81
CA HIS A 88 5.37 -20.71 10.41
C HIS A 88 6.83 -20.91 9.98
N TRP A 89 7.32 -22.11 10.20
CA TRP A 89 8.51 -22.61 9.55
C TRP A 89 8.20 -22.77 8.06
N THR A 90 8.49 -21.76 7.27
CA THR A 90 8.64 -22.00 5.85
C THR A 90 9.97 -22.70 5.64
N ARG A 91 10.00 -23.70 4.80
CA ARG A 91 11.10 -24.61 4.47
C ARG A 91 12.40 -23.90 3.99
N ARG A 92 12.50 -22.59 4.05
CA ARG A 92 13.62 -21.75 3.62
C ARG A 92 14.11 -20.76 4.68
N GLY A 93 14.01 -21.10 5.97
CA GLY A 93 14.89 -20.59 7.02
C GLY A 93 15.01 -19.07 7.24
N TYR A 94 14.37 -18.24 6.45
CA TYR A 94 14.36 -16.79 6.61
C TYR A 94 12.90 -16.32 6.70
N LEU A 95 12.51 -15.90 7.89
CA LEU A 95 11.40 -14.97 8.04
C LEU A 95 11.83 -13.70 7.30
N SER A 96 11.40 -13.53 6.07
CA SER A 96 11.48 -12.22 5.45
C SER A 96 10.63 -11.31 6.31
N GLU A 97 11.28 -10.42 7.05
CA GLU A 97 10.63 -9.33 7.73
C GLU A 97 9.83 -8.60 6.65
N ARG A 98 8.51 -8.67 6.73
CA ARG A 98 7.64 -8.01 5.77
C ARG A 98 7.73 -6.52 6.03
N GLU A 99 8.27 -5.81 5.08
CA GLU A 99 8.16 -4.37 5.07
C GLU A 99 6.70 -3.99 4.77
N GLN A 100 6.11 -3.23 5.67
CA GLN A 100 4.81 -2.64 5.46
C GLN A 100 4.99 -1.22 4.93
N ILE A 101 4.54 -0.97 3.72
CA ILE A 101 4.58 0.36 3.12
C ILE A 101 3.51 1.23 3.78
N ILE A 102 3.93 2.33 4.38
CA ILE A 102 3.05 3.31 5.00
C ILE A 102 2.53 4.27 3.94
N ILE A 103 3.42 4.77 3.11
CA ILE A 103 3.10 5.66 2.00
C ILE A 103 4.11 5.48 0.86
N ALA A 104 3.63 5.51 -0.37
CA ALA A 104 4.44 5.50 -1.58
C ALA A 104 4.67 6.91 -2.11
N ASN A 105 5.82 7.15 -2.70
CA ASN A 105 6.22 8.39 -3.38
C ASN A 105 6.00 9.68 -2.58
N PRO A 106 6.30 9.76 -1.26
CA PRO A 106 6.16 11.02 -0.52
C PRO A 106 7.20 12.02 -1.01
N ASP A 107 6.79 13.27 -1.17
CA ASP A 107 7.71 14.38 -1.47
C ASP A 107 8.36 14.91 -0.19
N HIS A 108 7.59 14.95 0.90
CA HIS A 108 8.04 15.40 2.21
C HIS A 108 7.50 14.49 3.31
N VAL A 109 8.30 14.28 4.34
CA VAL A 109 7.90 13.56 5.56
C VAL A 109 8.18 14.46 6.76
N ILE A 110 7.15 14.73 7.55
CA ILE A 110 7.25 15.54 8.75
C ILE A 110 7.14 14.62 9.97
N PHE A 111 8.20 14.59 10.78
CA PHE A 111 8.20 13.87 12.06
C PHE A 111 7.80 14.81 13.18
N VAL A 112 6.80 14.42 13.95
CA VAL A 112 6.30 15.17 15.11
C VAL A 112 6.52 14.33 16.35
N PHE A 113 7.24 14.88 17.32
CA PHE A 113 7.54 14.24 18.58
C PHE A 113 7.11 15.12 19.75
N ALA A 114 6.63 14.49 20.83
CA ALA A 114 6.52 15.14 22.11
C ALA A 114 7.93 15.35 22.70
N LEU A 115 8.17 16.47 23.36
CA LEU A 115 9.42 16.73 24.07
C LEU A 115 9.50 16.01 25.42
N ALA A 116 8.34 15.70 25.99
CA ALA A 116 8.20 14.96 27.23
C ALA A 116 6.88 14.18 27.24
N ASP A 117 6.85 13.09 27.99
CA ASP A 117 5.69 12.23 28.27
C ASP A 117 4.91 11.76 27.00
N PRO A 118 5.48 10.85 26.20
CA PRO A 118 6.74 10.12 26.37
C PRO A 118 7.95 10.87 25.83
N ASP A 119 9.14 10.58 26.38
CA ASP A 119 10.40 11.08 25.84
C ASP A 119 10.61 10.65 24.38
N PRO A 120 11.16 11.52 23.52
CA PRO A 120 11.36 11.22 22.12
C PRO A 120 12.33 10.04 21.94
N ASN A 121 11.93 9.05 21.17
CA ASN A 121 12.77 7.91 20.84
C ASN A 121 13.52 8.18 19.52
N LEU A 122 14.77 8.62 19.64
CA LEU A 122 15.61 8.94 18.48
C LEU A 122 15.90 7.75 17.57
N ARG A 123 15.74 6.52 18.05
CA ARG A 123 15.89 5.31 17.23
C ARG A 123 14.82 5.18 16.14
N MET A 124 13.68 5.84 16.29
CA MET A 124 12.65 5.87 15.27
C MET A 124 13.05 6.68 14.03
N LEU A 125 14.00 7.62 14.18
CA LEU A 125 14.51 8.44 13.08
C LEU A 125 15.61 7.74 12.28
N ASP A 126 16.21 6.71 12.85
CA ASP A 126 17.42 6.05 12.35
C ASP A 126 17.12 4.76 11.52
N ARG A 127 15.85 4.52 11.23
CA ARG A 127 15.40 3.31 10.52
C ARG A 127 14.86 3.62 9.14
#